data_1ecab12df60b898b9c0bdf3ca2808c96
#
_entry.id   1ecab12df60b898b9c0bdf3ca2808c96
#
_cell.length_a   1.000
_cell.length_b   1.000
_cell.length_c   1.000
_cell.angle_alpha   90.00
_cell.angle_beta   90.00
_cell.angle_gamma   90.00
#
_symmetry.space_group_name_H-M   'P 1'
#
loop_
_entity.id
_entity.type
_entity.pdbx_description
1 polymer ?
#
loop_
_entity_poly.entity_id
_entity_poly.type
_entity_poly.pdbx_seq_one_letter_code
_entity_poly.pdbx_strand_id
1 'polypeptide(L)'
;TPQTSRDRLYLVKCNVTQRWLRATIIDWSPKGDLAQIYFLDIGNTQVVSVANDRMYPLDKLSEVLCQYPPQAVKVRFMIEKIPSDFVQRAEKLLPSDERVLLKISSYDNENVAWVEFFKRMSDGVLVFINKSISVEAELQR
;
A
#
# COMPACT_ATOMS: atom_id res chain seq x y z
N THR A 1 -21.94 -13.89 16.61
CA THR A 1 -20.88 -13.01 17.12
C THR A 1 -20.06 -12.52 15.97
N PRO A 2 -19.93 -11.26 15.83
CA PRO A 2 -18.91 -10.77 14.94
C PRO A 2 -17.57 -11.10 15.58
N GLN A 3 -17.12 -12.34 15.42
CA GLN A 3 -15.73 -12.61 15.47
C GLN A 3 -15.13 -11.56 14.59
N THR A 4 -14.65 -10.58 15.27
CA THR A 4 -14.07 -9.40 14.77
C THR A 4 -13.66 -9.56 13.34
N SER A 5 -14.44 -8.99 12.52
CA SER A 5 -14.21 -8.73 11.13
C SER A 5 -12.79 -8.24 10.78
N ARG A 6 -11.90 -8.06 11.78
CA ARG A 6 -10.51 -7.63 11.55
C ARG A 6 -9.68 -8.65 10.77
N ASP A 7 -9.96 -9.94 10.94
CA ASP A 7 -9.23 -10.99 10.24
C ASP A 7 -9.99 -11.51 9.02
N ARG A 8 -11.20 -11.02 8.81
CA ARG A 8 -12.03 -11.46 7.70
C ARG A 8 -11.75 -10.61 6.47
N LEU A 9 -11.64 -11.28 5.33
CA LEU A 9 -11.46 -10.61 4.05
C LEU A 9 -12.80 -10.42 3.36
N TYR A 10 -12.90 -9.30 2.66
CA TYR A 10 -14.09 -8.93 1.89
C TYR A 10 -13.69 -8.58 0.46
N LEU A 11 -14.63 -8.75 -0.45
CA LEU A 11 -14.51 -8.21 -1.80
C LEU A 11 -15.29 -6.90 -1.83
N VAL A 12 -14.59 -5.81 -2.15
CA VAL A 12 -15.15 -4.45 -2.12
C VAL A 12 -14.73 -3.71 -3.38
N LYS A 13 -15.64 -2.92 -3.93
CA LYS A 13 -15.33 -2.10 -5.09
C LYS A 13 -14.49 -0.88 -4.68
N CYS A 14 -13.31 -0.77 -5.25
CA CYS A 14 -12.42 0.37 -5.02
C CYS A 14 -12.88 1.56 -5.87
N ASN A 15 -13.09 2.71 -5.24
CA ASN A 15 -13.56 3.91 -5.91
C ASN A 15 -12.53 4.49 -6.88
N VAL A 16 -11.24 4.28 -6.62
CA VAL A 16 -10.16 4.80 -7.46
C VAL A 16 -9.98 3.97 -8.71
N THR A 17 -9.90 2.64 -8.57
CA THR A 17 -9.64 1.73 -9.70
C THR A 17 -10.90 1.23 -10.38
N GLN A 18 -12.06 1.38 -9.74
CA GLN A 18 -13.36 0.84 -10.17
C GLN A 18 -13.35 -0.69 -10.28
N ARG A 19 -12.42 -1.36 -9.60
CA ARG A 19 -12.30 -2.83 -9.56
C ARG A 19 -12.73 -3.37 -8.21
N TRP A 20 -13.17 -4.60 -8.21
CA TRP A 20 -13.46 -5.35 -6.99
C TRP A 20 -12.16 -5.94 -6.46
N LEU A 21 -11.78 -5.55 -5.25
CA LEU A 21 -10.50 -5.90 -4.65
C LEU A 21 -10.69 -6.49 -3.27
N ARG A 22 -9.72 -7.29 -2.84
CA ARG A 22 -9.69 -7.85 -1.49
C ARG A 22 -9.41 -6.75 -0.48
N ALA A 23 -10.22 -6.70 0.56
CA ALA A 23 -10.09 -5.69 1.60
C ALA A 23 -10.28 -6.29 2.98
N THR A 24 -9.70 -5.65 3.97
CA THR A 24 -9.92 -5.94 5.38
C THR A 24 -10.38 -4.68 6.09
N ILE A 25 -11.19 -4.84 7.13
CA ILE A 25 -11.66 -3.71 7.93
C ILE A 25 -10.60 -3.37 8.95
N ILE A 26 -10.14 -2.12 8.96
CA ILE A 26 -9.13 -1.65 9.90
C ILE A 26 -9.71 -0.80 11.01
N ASP A 27 -10.86 -0.18 10.80
CA ASP A 27 -11.50 0.63 11.81
C ASP A 27 -12.99 0.80 11.53
N TRP A 28 -13.75 1.13 12.56
CA TRP A 28 -15.19 1.40 12.51
C TRP A 28 -15.46 2.81 13.03
N SER A 29 -16.46 3.47 12.45
CA SER A 29 -16.99 4.68 13.04
C SER A 29 -17.65 4.39 14.39
N PRO A 30 -17.77 5.38 15.30
CA PRO A 30 -18.39 5.16 16.61
C PRO A 30 -19.82 4.61 16.52
N LYS A 31 -20.55 4.97 15.47
CA LYS A 31 -21.92 4.50 15.25
C LYS A 31 -22.00 3.15 14.54
N GLY A 32 -20.87 2.65 14.01
CA GLY A 32 -20.84 1.39 13.28
C GLY A 32 -21.45 1.44 11.88
N ASP A 33 -21.78 2.61 11.38
CA ASP A 33 -22.38 2.81 10.06
C ASP A 33 -21.33 2.96 8.94
N LEU A 34 -20.10 3.36 9.30
CA LEU A 34 -18.98 3.49 8.38
C LEU A 34 -17.84 2.59 8.81
N ALA A 35 -17.15 2.04 7.85
CA ALA A 35 -15.95 1.25 8.08
C ALA A 35 -14.80 1.81 7.25
N GLN A 36 -13.62 1.89 7.84
CA GLN A 36 -12.40 2.15 7.09
C GLN A 36 -11.81 0.81 6.70
N ILE A 37 -11.59 0.61 5.40
CA ILE A 37 -11.05 -0.63 4.86
C ILE A 37 -9.69 -0.38 4.24
N TYR A 38 -8.91 -1.46 4.19
CA TYR A 38 -7.59 -1.48 3.58
C TYR A 38 -7.58 -2.52 2.47
N PHE A 39 -7.21 -2.09 1.25
CA PHE A 39 -7.05 -2.97 0.10
C PHE A 39 -5.66 -3.60 0.13
N LEU A 40 -5.58 -4.88 0.47
CA LEU A 40 -4.31 -5.54 0.73
C LEU A 40 -3.46 -5.81 -0.51
N ASP A 41 -4.02 -5.66 -1.70
CA ASP A 41 -3.28 -5.89 -2.94
C ASP A 41 -2.77 -4.62 -3.61
N ILE A 42 -3.25 -3.45 -3.19
CA ILE A 42 -2.81 -2.15 -3.73
C ILE A 42 -2.37 -1.15 -2.66
N GLY A 43 -2.65 -1.43 -1.38
CA GLY A 43 -2.14 -0.61 -0.27
C GLY A 43 -2.97 0.64 0.05
N ASN A 44 -4.11 0.84 -0.59
CA ASN A 44 -4.97 2.01 -0.35
C ASN A 44 -5.97 1.75 0.77
N THR A 45 -6.46 2.82 1.36
CA THR A 45 -7.60 2.77 2.28
C THR A 45 -8.81 3.45 1.66
N GLN A 46 -9.99 3.10 2.14
CA GLN A 46 -11.25 3.68 1.69
C GLN A 46 -12.27 3.60 2.83
N VAL A 47 -13.14 4.59 2.92
CA VAL A 47 -14.25 4.56 3.86
C VAL A 47 -15.50 4.06 3.09
N VAL A 48 -16.18 3.10 3.66
CA VAL A 48 -17.40 2.51 3.09
C VAL A 48 -18.57 2.65 4.04
N SER A 49 -19.75 2.82 3.48
CA SER A 49 -21.01 2.79 4.22
C SER A 49 -21.52 1.36 4.26
N VAL A 50 -21.68 0.81 5.46
CA VAL A 50 -22.13 -0.57 5.63
C VAL A 50 -23.54 -0.77 5.06
N ALA A 51 -24.36 0.26 5.10
CA ALA A 51 -25.74 0.20 4.58
C ALA A 51 -25.82 0.34 3.06
N ASN A 52 -24.95 1.16 2.45
CA ASN A 52 -25.05 1.56 1.05
C ASN A 52 -24.04 0.87 0.14
N ASP A 53 -22.87 0.54 0.66
CA ASP A 53 -21.83 -0.10 -0.11
C ASP A 53 -21.87 -1.62 0.08
N ARG A 54 -21.63 -2.33 -1.00
CA ARG A 54 -21.63 -3.79 -0.96
C ARG A 54 -20.25 -4.31 -0.55
N MET A 55 -20.25 -5.17 0.46
CA MET A 55 -19.08 -5.88 0.94
C MET A 55 -19.42 -7.38 0.98
N TYR A 56 -18.73 -8.14 0.15
CA TYR A 56 -18.97 -9.58 0.09
C TYR A 56 -17.91 -10.33 0.88
N PRO A 57 -18.28 -11.14 1.89
CA PRO A 57 -17.29 -11.98 2.56
C PRO A 57 -16.57 -12.90 1.57
N LEU A 58 -15.25 -12.79 1.51
CA LEU A 58 -14.46 -13.49 0.50
C LEU A 58 -14.45 -15.00 0.74
N ASP A 59 -14.47 -15.45 1.99
CA ASP A 59 -14.50 -16.85 2.37
C ASP A 59 -15.72 -17.59 1.83
N LYS A 60 -16.83 -16.87 1.62
CA LYS A 60 -18.04 -17.42 1.02
C LYS A 60 -17.98 -17.48 -0.51
N LEU A 61 -17.07 -16.74 -1.11
CA LEU A 61 -16.90 -16.69 -2.55
C LEU A 61 -15.78 -17.62 -3.02
N SER A 62 -14.63 -17.61 -2.33
CA SER A 62 -13.50 -18.43 -2.71
C SER A 62 -12.50 -18.56 -1.55
N GLU A 63 -12.31 -19.77 -1.06
CA GLU A 63 -11.27 -20.04 -0.06
C GLU A 63 -9.86 -19.84 -0.63
N VAL A 64 -9.68 -20.12 -1.90
CA VAL A 64 -8.39 -19.97 -2.56
C VAL A 64 -7.95 -18.51 -2.54
N LEU A 65 -8.85 -17.58 -2.84
CA LEU A 65 -8.52 -16.15 -2.81
C LEU A 65 -8.21 -15.64 -1.41
N CYS A 66 -8.72 -16.28 -0.38
CA CYS A 66 -8.38 -15.93 1.00
C CYS A 66 -6.94 -16.31 1.37
N GLN A 67 -6.38 -17.30 0.68
CA GLN A 67 -5.06 -17.84 0.98
C GLN A 67 -3.92 -17.14 0.24
N TYR A 68 -4.22 -16.37 -0.80
CA TYR A 68 -3.19 -15.61 -1.50
C TYR A 68 -2.60 -14.56 -0.58
N PRO A 69 -1.25 -14.45 -0.52
CA PRO A 69 -0.62 -13.40 0.26
C PRO A 69 -1.00 -12.02 -0.28
N PRO A 70 -1.00 -10.99 0.57
CA PRO A 70 -1.20 -9.61 0.12
C PRO A 70 -0.17 -9.25 -0.95
N GLN A 71 -0.61 -8.57 -2.02
CA GLN A 71 0.28 -8.17 -3.10
C GLN A 71 0.93 -6.80 -2.85
N ALA A 72 0.34 -5.98 -1.97
CA ALA A 72 0.97 -4.76 -1.50
C ALA A 72 1.82 -5.09 -0.27
N VAL A 73 3.07 -4.70 -0.30
CA VAL A 73 4.02 -4.94 0.78
C VAL A 73 4.47 -3.60 1.36
N LYS A 74 4.33 -3.46 2.67
CA LYS A 74 4.81 -2.28 3.38
C LYS A 74 6.32 -2.34 3.50
N VAL A 75 6.98 -1.25 3.11
CA VAL A 75 8.44 -1.12 3.23
C VAL A 75 8.79 0.21 3.88
N ARG A 76 10.02 0.30 4.41
CA ARG A 76 10.58 1.53 4.92
C ARG A 76 11.64 2.03 3.94
N PHE A 77 11.54 3.30 3.64
CA PHE A 77 12.44 3.94 2.69
C PHE A 77 13.73 4.35 3.42
N MET A 78 14.89 3.86 2.94
CA MET A 78 16.19 4.23 3.52
C MET A 78 16.59 5.63 3.08
N ILE A 79 16.33 6.62 3.92
CA ILE A 79 16.67 8.01 3.67
C ILE A 79 17.02 8.65 5.02
N GLU A 80 18.11 9.38 5.09
CA GLU A 80 18.57 10.00 6.34
C GLU A 80 17.62 11.07 6.82
N LYS A 81 17.14 11.89 5.91
CA LYS A 81 16.25 13.00 6.23
C LYS A 81 15.08 12.99 5.27
N ILE A 82 13.89 12.83 5.82
CA ILE A 82 12.67 12.81 5.03
C ILE A 82 12.27 14.24 4.70
N PRO A 83 12.25 14.65 3.40
CA PRO A 83 11.79 15.98 3.03
C PRO A 83 10.29 16.12 3.29
N SER A 84 9.84 17.36 3.50
CA SER A 84 8.43 17.63 3.77
C SER A 84 7.49 17.23 2.63
N ASP A 85 8.00 17.23 1.40
CA ASP A 85 7.29 16.85 0.19
C ASP A 85 7.69 15.44 -0.31
N PHE A 86 8.06 14.57 0.61
CA PHE A 86 8.52 13.20 0.31
C PHE A 86 7.52 12.45 -0.56
N VAL A 87 6.22 12.50 -0.22
CA VAL A 87 5.18 11.75 -0.94
C VAL A 87 5.12 12.19 -2.41
N GLN A 88 5.13 13.49 -2.66
CA GLN A 88 5.07 14.04 -4.00
C GLN A 88 6.31 13.67 -4.82
N ARG A 89 7.48 13.71 -4.21
CA ARG A 89 8.72 13.32 -4.85
C ARG A 89 8.77 11.84 -5.16
N ALA A 90 8.33 11.01 -4.21
CA ALA A 90 8.28 9.57 -4.39
C ALA A 90 7.30 9.19 -5.50
N GLU A 91 6.13 9.81 -5.56
CA GLU A 91 5.15 9.57 -6.63
C GLU A 91 5.69 9.93 -8.01
N LYS A 92 6.48 11.00 -8.10
CA LYS A 92 7.09 11.43 -9.35
C LYS A 92 8.17 10.47 -9.83
N LEU A 93 9.01 9.96 -8.91
CA LEU A 93 10.13 9.07 -9.24
C LEU A 93 9.71 7.60 -9.31
N LEU A 94 8.64 7.23 -8.61
CA LEU A 94 8.10 5.88 -8.56
C LEU A 94 6.62 5.92 -8.96
N PRO A 95 6.31 6.23 -10.23
CA PRO A 95 4.92 6.25 -10.66
C PRO A 95 4.29 4.86 -10.58
N SER A 96 2.96 4.83 -10.43
CA SER A 96 2.20 3.58 -10.39
C SER A 96 2.39 2.78 -11.67
N ASP A 97 2.32 1.46 -11.55
CA ASP A 97 2.42 0.50 -12.64
C ASP A 97 3.80 0.39 -13.30
N GLU A 98 4.83 0.99 -12.70
CA GLU A 98 6.20 0.79 -13.15
C GLU A 98 6.92 -0.27 -12.31
N ARG A 99 7.75 -1.05 -12.96
CA ARG A 99 8.63 -2.00 -12.29
C ARG A 99 9.87 -1.28 -11.80
N VAL A 100 10.25 -1.56 -10.57
CA VAL A 100 11.47 -1.03 -9.96
C VAL A 100 12.29 -2.17 -9.40
N LEU A 101 13.58 -1.96 -9.24
CA LEU A 101 14.45 -2.89 -8.56
C LEU A 101 14.52 -2.49 -7.09
N LEU A 102 14.42 -3.46 -6.22
CA LEU A 102 14.38 -3.24 -4.80
C LEU A 102 15.46 -4.07 -4.13
N LYS A 103 16.26 -3.42 -3.30
CA LYS A 103 17.25 -4.10 -2.47
C LYS A 103 16.83 -4.00 -1.01
N ILE A 104 16.71 -5.13 -0.35
CA ILE A 104 16.41 -5.20 1.07
C ILE A 104 17.73 -5.12 1.84
N SER A 105 17.88 -4.10 2.69
CA SER A 105 19.08 -3.91 3.50
C SER A 105 18.97 -4.60 4.85
N SER A 106 17.82 -4.48 5.50
CA SER A 106 17.57 -5.06 6.82
C SER A 106 16.08 -5.04 7.10
N TYR A 107 15.69 -5.65 8.22
CA TYR A 107 14.33 -5.63 8.72
C TYR A 107 14.30 -4.91 10.07
N ASP A 108 13.21 -4.19 10.33
CA ASP A 108 13.01 -3.55 11.62
C ASP A 108 12.39 -4.52 12.65
N ASN A 109 12.07 -4.01 13.83
CA ASN A 109 11.50 -4.83 14.92
C ASN A 109 10.09 -5.36 14.60
N GLU A 110 9.39 -4.71 13.68
CA GLU A 110 8.07 -5.12 13.22
C GLU A 110 8.13 -6.01 11.97
N ASN A 111 9.32 -6.45 11.62
CA ASN A 111 9.59 -7.27 10.44
C ASN A 111 9.25 -6.57 9.11
N VAL A 112 9.33 -5.24 9.10
CA VAL A 112 9.19 -4.43 7.88
C VAL A 112 10.57 -4.17 7.29
N ALA A 113 10.71 -4.35 5.99
CA ALA A 113 12.00 -4.21 5.31
C ALA A 113 12.40 -2.76 5.12
N TRP A 114 13.65 -2.42 5.44
CA TRP A 114 14.30 -1.21 4.99
C TRP A 114 14.83 -1.45 3.59
N VAL A 115 14.45 -0.61 2.63
CA VAL A 115 14.70 -0.87 1.22
C VAL A 115 15.36 0.31 0.51
N GLU A 116 16.10 -0.05 -0.52
CA GLU A 116 16.65 0.88 -1.49
C GLU A 116 16.01 0.59 -2.84
N PHE A 117 15.52 1.64 -3.50
CA PHE A 117 14.89 1.54 -4.80
C PHE A 117 15.83 1.98 -5.91
N PHE A 118 15.86 1.22 -6.99
CA PHE A 118 16.62 1.53 -8.19
C PHE A 118 15.70 1.47 -9.39
N LYS A 119 15.89 2.39 -10.32
CA LYS A 119 15.16 2.41 -11.58
C LYS A 119 16.16 2.24 -12.73
N ARG A 120 15.89 1.29 -13.61
CA ARG A 120 16.68 1.09 -14.82
C ARG A 120 16.17 2.03 -15.91
N MET A 121 17.05 2.90 -16.38
CA MET A 121 16.73 3.82 -17.46
C MET A 121 16.87 3.10 -18.82
N SER A 122 16.38 3.76 -19.88
CA SER A 122 16.39 3.19 -21.23
C SER A 122 17.79 2.90 -21.77
N ASP A 123 18.80 3.63 -21.28
CA ASP A 123 20.22 3.42 -21.63
C ASP A 123 20.91 2.32 -20.80
N GLY A 124 20.16 1.66 -19.91
CA GLY A 124 20.67 0.61 -19.04
C GLY A 124 21.24 1.08 -17.71
N VAL A 125 21.36 2.39 -17.50
CA VAL A 125 21.89 2.95 -16.26
C VAL A 125 20.87 2.76 -15.13
N LEU A 126 21.37 2.39 -13.94
CA LEU A 126 20.56 2.31 -12.73
C LEU A 126 20.60 3.64 -11.98
N VAL A 127 19.44 4.19 -11.69
CA VAL A 127 19.30 5.38 -10.86
C VAL A 127 18.90 4.96 -9.45
N PHE A 128 19.65 5.44 -8.46
CA PHE A 128 19.36 5.20 -7.05
C PHE A 128 18.32 6.22 -6.58
N ILE A 129 17.07 5.77 -6.48
CA ILE A 129 15.91 6.63 -6.20
C ILE A 129 16.02 7.30 -4.83
N ASN A 130 16.44 6.56 -3.80
CA ASN A 130 16.57 7.10 -2.44
C ASN A 130 17.47 8.33 -2.41
N LYS A 131 18.61 8.26 -3.10
CA LYS A 131 19.56 9.36 -3.18
C LYS A 131 19.00 10.54 -3.99
N SER A 132 18.29 10.26 -5.07
CA SER A 132 17.68 11.30 -5.91
C SER A 132 16.68 12.15 -5.11
N ILE A 133 15.88 11.54 -4.28
CA ILE A 133 14.93 12.25 -3.41
C ILE A 133 15.68 13.14 -2.41
N SER A 134 16.75 12.61 -1.80
CA SER A 134 17.56 13.36 -0.82
C SER A 134 18.27 14.54 -1.46
N VAL A 135 18.89 14.34 -2.62
CA VAL A 135 19.63 15.40 -3.34
C VAL A 135 18.68 16.53 -3.74
N GLU A 136 17.51 16.21 -4.28
CA GLU A 136 16.51 17.22 -4.62
C GLU A 136 16.05 18.02 -3.39
N ALA A 137 15.91 17.36 -2.23
CA ALA A 137 15.57 18.02 -1.00
C ALA A 137 16.64 19.02 -0.55
N GLU A 138 17.92 18.67 -0.74
CA GLU A 138 19.05 19.55 -0.41
C GLU A 138 19.13 20.76 -1.34
N LEU A 139 18.89 20.55 -2.63
CA LEU A 139 18.98 21.62 -3.63
C LEU A 139 17.88 22.67 -3.51
N GLN A 140 16.79 22.36 -2.82
CA GLN A 140 15.66 23.27 -2.62
C GLN A 140 15.73 24.07 -1.33
N ARG A 141 16.78 23.92 -0.57
CA ARG A 141 16.99 24.71 0.64
C ARG A 141 17.50 26.11 0.36
#